data_0ad4f9a4a5eeb65f848484547bf621ee
#
_entry.id   0ad4f9a4a5eeb65f848484547bf621ee
#
_cell.length_a   1.000
_cell.length_b   1.000
_cell.length_c   1.000
_cell.angle_alpha   90.00
_cell.angle_beta   90.00
_cell.angle_gamma   90.00
#
_symmetry.space_group_name_H-M   'P 1'
#
loop_
_entity.id
_entity.type
_entity.pdbx_description
1 polymer ?
#
loop_
_entity_poly.entity_id
_entity_poly.type
_entity_poly.pdbx_seq_one_letter_code
_entity_poly.pdbx_strand_id
1 'polypeptide(L)' 'MKKPAVESLVKAIILPGSSQTIGDANALTNVQLIGKEIVIDLALASPSLQSRKKIESHVGSVLHDKIREDYTFQVHVTHQ' A
#
# COMPACT_ATOMS: atom_id res chain seq x y z
N MET A 1 1.96 -13.65 -10.02
CA MET A 1 1.89 -12.17 -10.03
C MET A 1 3.28 -11.60 -9.96
N LYS A 2 3.53 -10.53 -10.69
CA LYS A 2 4.84 -9.91 -10.73
C LYS A 2 4.86 -8.62 -9.94
N LYS A 3 6.04 -8.25 -9.44
CA LYS A 3 6.23 -7.02 -8.66
C LYS A 3 5.67 -5.77 -9.35
N PRO A 4 5.92 -5.50 -10.64
CA PRO A 4 5.35 -4.32 -11.30
C PRO A 4 3.82 -4.28 -11.29
N ALA A 5 3.16 -5.42 -11.37
CA ALA A 5 1.70 -5.47 -11.31
C ALA A 5 1.20 -5.03 -9.93
N VAL A 6 1.86 -5.47 -8.87
CA VAL A 6 1.53 -5.06 -7.50
C VAL A 6 1.77 -3.56 -7.33
N GLU A 7 2.89 -3.05 -7.82
CA GLU A 7 3.20 -1.62 -7.75
C GLU A 7 2.12 -0.78 -8.42
N SER A 8 1.66 -1.19 -9.60
CA SER A 8 0.61 -0.48 -10.32
C SER A 8 -0.69 -0.47 -9.53
N LEU A 9 -1.06 -1.59 -8.92
CA LEU A 9 -2.27 -1.68 -8.10
C LEU A 9 -2.17 -0.75 -6.88
N VAL A 10 -1.03 -0.76 -6.20
CA VAL A 10 -0.82 0.08 -5.01
C VAL A 10 -0.86 1.56 -5.39
N LYS A 11 -0.21 1.94 -6.48
CA LYS A 11 -0.17 3.33 -6.93
C LYS A 11 -1.54 3.87 -7.28
N ALA A 12 -2.48 3.02 -7.67
CA ALA A 12 -3.82 3.42 -8.04
C ALA A 12 -4.74 3.62 -6.82
N ILE A 13 -4.30 3.23 -5.62
CA ILE A 13 -5.11 3.34 -4.41
C ILE A 13 -5.14 4.80 -3.95
N ILE A 14 -6.34 5.30 -3.67
CA ILE A 14 -6.51 6.66 -3.15
C ILE A 14 -6.24 6.65 -1.65
N LEU A 15 -5.39 7.59 -1.19
CA LEU A 15 -5.08 7.71 0.22
C LEU A 15 -6.32 8.16 1.01
N PRO A 16 -6.65 7.49 2.13
CA PRO A 16 -7.78 7.90 2.97
C PRO A 16 -7.61 9.34 3.47
N GLY A 17 -8.65 10.13 3.35
CA GLY A 17 -8.62 11.52 3.76
C GLY A 17 -7.94 12.46 2.78
N SER A 18 -7.59 11.96 1.60
CA SER A 18 -6.95 12.75 0.54
C SER A 18 -7.61 12.43 -0.79
N SER A 19 -7.49 13.33 -1.75
CA SER A 19 -7.94 13.09 -3.12
C SER A 19 -6.82 12.55 -4.01
N GLN A 20 -5.63 12.37 -3.45
CA GLN A 20 -4.47 11.88 -4.21
C GLN A 20 -4.34 10.37 -4.09
N THR A 21 -3.86 9.74 -5.17
CA THR A 21 -3.47 8.35 -5.13
C THR A 21 -2.09 8.20 -4.48
N ILE A 22 -1.74 6.99 -4.10
CA ILE A 22 -0.41 6.70 -3.55
C ILE A 22 0.67 7.07 -4.57
N GLY A 23 0.42 6.80 -5.85
CA GLY A 23 1.35 7.17 -6.92
C GLY A 23 1.51 8.67 -7.07
N ASP A 24 0.40 9.43 -7.02
CA ASP A 24 0.43 10.88 -7.14
C ASP A 24 1.14 11.54 -5.96
N ALA A 25 0.96 10.98 -4.77
CA ALA A 25 1.62 11.48 -3.57
C ALA A 25 3.08 11.01 -3.46
N ASN A 26 3.53 10.18 -4.39
CA ASN A 26 4.87 9.60 -4.40
C ASN A 26 5.21 8.93 -3.07
N ALA A 27 4.20 8.26 -2.50
CA ALA A 27 4.32 7.65 -1.18
C ALA A 27 4.86 6.22 -1.20
N LEU A 28 4.80 5.54 -2.35
CA LEU A 28 5.28 4.18 -2.46
C LEU A 28 6.81 4.16 -2.54
N THR A 29 7.45 3.56 -1.53
CA THR A 29 8.91 3.49 -1.46
C THR A 29 9.44 2.14 -1.91
N ASN A 30 8.73 1.06 -1.59
CA ASN A 30 9.20 -0.28 -1.95
C ASN A 30 8.06 -1.27 -1.95
N VAL A 31 8.18 -2.31 -2.77
CA VAL A 31 7.28 -3.45 -2.79
C VAL A 31 8.14 -4.70 -2.89
N GLN A 32 7.88 -5.69 -2.06
CA GLN A 32 8.57 -6.97 -2.09
C GLN A 32 7.57 -8.10 -2.23
N LEU A 33 7.91 -9.08 -3.05
CA LEU A 33 7.17 -10.32 -3.22
C LEU A 33 8.04 -11.46 -2.73
N ILE A 34 7.64 -12.06 -1.61
CA ILE A 34 8.38 -13.17 -1.00
C ILE A 34 7.42 -14.34 -0.89
N GLY A 35 7.51 -15.29 -1.82
CA GLY A 35 6.57 -16.41 -1.86
C GLY A 35 5.14 -15.91 -2.04
N LYS A 36 4.29 -16.15 -1.06
CA LYS A 36 2.90 -15.66 -1.05
C LYS A 36 2.72 -14.44 -0.15
N GLU A 37 3.81 -13.79 0.22
CA GLU A 37 3.75 -12.60 1.05
C GLU A 37 4.10 -11.37 0.24
N ILE A 38 3.26 -10.35 0.34
CA ILE A 38 3.47 -9.06 -0.33
C ILE A 38 3.72 -8.02 0.75
N VAL A 39 4.91 -7.42 0.72
CA VAL A 39 5.29 -6.38 1.67
C VAL A 39 5.32 -5.05 0.93
N ILE A 40 4.63 -4.07 1.46
CA ILE A 40 4.49 -2.75 0.85
C ILE A 40 4.98 -1.70 1.85
N ASP A 41 5.96 -0.90 1.43
CA ASP A 41 6.49 0.18 2.23
C ASP A 41 6.02 1.52 1.67
N LEU A 42 5.39 2.30 2.52
CA LEU A 42 4.89 3.64 2.18
C LEU A 42 5.56 4.66 3.09
N ALA A 43 5.87 5.83 2.53
CA ALA A 43 6.44 6.95 3.29
C ALA A 43 5.55 8.17 3.14
N LEU A 44 5.17 8.76 4.27
CA LEU A 44 4.29 9.92 4.30
C LEU A 44 4.96 11.07 5.05
N ALA A 45 4.62 12.31 4.66
CA ALA A 45 5.26 13.50 5.24
C ALA A 45 4.88 13.70 6.71
N SER A 46 3.64 13.44 7.10
CA SER A 46 3.19 13.66 8.49
C SER A 46 2.12 12.64 8.89
N PRO A 47 2.47 11.35 8.98
CA PRO A 47 1.48 10.34 9.34
C PRO A 47 1.23 10.36 10.86
N SER A 48 -0.02 10.58 11.26
CA SER A 48 -0.42 10.29 12.64
C SER A 48 -0.58 8.78 12.81
N LEU A 49 -0.60 8.32 14.08
CA LEU A 49 -0.78 6.90 14.34
C LEU A 49 -2.11 6.38 13.78
N GLN A 50 -3.18 7.19 13.92
CA GLN A 50 -4.49 6.82 13.40
C GLN A 50 -4.49 6.77 11.88
N SER A 51 -3.84 7.74 11.23
CA SER A 51 -3.73 7.78 9.77
C SER A 51 -2.99 6.57 9.24
N ARG A 52 -1.90 6.18 9.92
CA ARG A 52 -1.13 5.00 9.51
C ARG A 52 -1.99 3.74 9.54
N LYS A 53 -2.76 3.55 10.62
CA LYS A 53 -3.63 2.39 10.75
C LYS A 53 -4.71 2.37 9.67
N LYS A 54 -5.31 3.52 9.39
CA LYS A 54 -6.31 3.64 8.33
C LYS A 54 -5.74 3.29 6.97
N ILE A 55 -4.56 3.80 6.68
CA ILE A 55 -3.90 3.54 5.40
C ILE A 55 -3.55 2.06 5.27
N GLU A 56 -2.99 1.46 6.30
CA GLU A 56 -2.66 0.04 6.30
C GLU A 56 -3.90 -0.81 6.05
N SER A 57 -4.98 -0.56 6.76
CA SER A 57 -6.24 -1.30 6.59
C SER A 57 -6.82 -1.08 5.21
N HIS A 58 -6.82 0.17 4.74
CA HIS A 58 -7.39 0.51 3.44
C HIS A 58 -6.63 -0.16 2.30
N VAL A 59 -5.31 -0.04 2.32
CA VAL A 59 -4.46 -0.63 1.28
C VAL A 59 -4.60 -2.14 1.29
N GLY A 60 -4.52 -2.76 2.46
CA GLY A 60 -4.68 -4.21 2.59
C GLY A 60 -6.03 -4.69 2.07
N SER A 61 -7.10 -3.97 2.41
CA SER A 61 -8.46 -4.32 1.99
C SER A 61 -8.61 -4.19 0.47
N VAL A 62 -8.12 -3.11 -0.12
CA VAL A 62 -8.19 -2.91 -1.57
C VAL A 62 -7.40 -3.99 -2.30
N LEU A 63 -6.20 -4.30 -1.83
CA LEU A 63 -5.37 -5.33 -2.45
C LEU A 63 -6.00 -6.71 -2.31
N HIS A 64 -6.58 -7.02 -1.17
CA HIS A 64 -7.28 -8.29 -0.96
C HIS A 64 -8.44 -8.43 -1.94
N ASP A 65 -9.16 -7.33 -2.20
CA ASP A 65 -10.27 -7.32 -3.15
C ASP A 65 -9.80 -7.45 -4.60
N LYS A 66 -8.68 -6.83 -4.94
CA LYS A 66 -8.13 -6.85 -6.29
C LYS A 66 -7.37 -8.13 -6.60
N ILE A 67 -6.64 -8.64 -5.62
CA ILE A 67 -5.85 -9.85 -5.75
C ILE A 67 -6.60 -10.98 -5.06
N ARG A 68 -7.28 -11.81 -5.85
CA ARG A 68 -8.12 -12.88 -5.32
C ARG A 68 -7.36 -14.18 -5.09
N GLU A 69 -6.05 -14.08 -5.01
CA GLU A 69 -5.20 -15.20 -4.69
C GLU A 69 -4.89 -15.21 -3.19
N ASP A 70 -4.40 -16.34 -2.71
CA ASP A 70 -4.13 -16.55 -1.28
C ASP A 70 -2.81 -15.93 -0.87
N TYR A 71 -2.76 -14.59 -0.90
CA TYR A 71 -1.58 -13.82 -0.48
C TYR A 71 -1.78 -13.19 0.88
N THR A 72 -0.68 -13.03 1.61
CA THR A 72 -0.64 -12.26 2.84
C THR A 72 -0.08 -10.87 2.52
N PHE A 73 -0.74 -9.82 3.01
CA PHE A 73 -0.33 -8.46 2.74
C PHE A 73 0.19 -7.81 4.01
N GLN A 74 1.38 -7.22 3.93
CA GLN A 74 1.94 -6.41 5.01
C GLN A 74 2.21 -5.01 4.48
N VAL A 75 1.60 -4.03 5.12
CA VAL A 75 1.75 -2.63 4.75
C VAL A 75 2.45 -1.91 5.89
N HIS A 76 3.59 -1.30 5.59
CA HIS A 76 4.35 -0.51 6.55
C HIS A 76 4.31 0.94 6.14
N VAL A 77 3.86 1.80 7.03
CA VAL A 77 3.80 3.24 6.80
C VAL A 77 4.86 3.90 7.68
N THR A 78 5.76 4.63 7.05
CA THR A 78 6.84 5.31 7.74
C THR A 78 6.74 6.82 7.55
N HIS A 79 7.42 7.56 8.41
CA HIS A 79 7.55 9.00 8.29
C HIS A 79 8.67 9.34 7.32
N GLN A 80 8.35 10.24 6.41
CA GLN A 80 9.31 10.66 5.40
C GLN A 80 10.31 11.68 5.95
#